data_4bc21400d3bbd72139dadc7c3600388f
#
_entry.id   4bc21400d3bbd72139dadc7c3600388f
#
_cell.length_a   1.000
_cell.length_b   1.000
_cell.length_c   1.000
_cell.angle_alpha   90.00
_cell.angle_beta   90.00
_cell.angle_gamma   90.00
#
_symmetry.space_group_name_H-M   'P 1'
#
loop_
_entity.id
_entity.type
_entity.pdbx_description
1 polymer ?
#
loop_
_entity_poly.entity_id
_entity_poly.type
_entity_poly.pdbx_seq_one_letter_code
_entity_poly.pdbx_strand_id
1 'polypeptide(L)'
;MKKIKWLAFLLFFTGLPQQVDANANDKIVCEAKHSLYHGQFAIKATYRFIMNDNSGVILINGTAHLGPERYAISREVYFNYKRQSGDDYLLTSQRVYTNPIDTLPELLAQQHYPSFFLKENKKLNFLINSVNQTDYIISFVSTPLFYCNGE
;
A
#
# COMPACT_ATOMS: atom_id res chain seq x y z
N MET A 1 19.11 -60.88 -49.33
CA MET A 1 19.18 -60.51 -47.88
C MET A 1 19.18 -58.99 -47.74
N LYS A 2 18.03 -58.39 -47.45
CA LYS A 2 17.89 -56.92 -47.34
C LYS A 2 17.90 -56.56 -45.85
N LYS A 3 18.91 -55.79 -45.43
CA LYS A 3 19.01 -55.28 -44.07
C LYS A 3 18.19 -53.98 -43.96
N ILE A 4 17.10 -54.00 -43.20
CA ILE A 4 16.27 -52.83 -42.91
C ILE A 4 16.96 -52.14 -41.74
N LYS A 5 17.42 -50.88 -41.97
CA LYS A 5 17.92 -49.99 -40.92
C LYS A 5 16.74 -49.22 -40.30
N TRP A 6 16.46 -49.48 -39.03
CA TRP A 6 15.52 -48.70 -38.25
C TRP A 6 16.21 -47.40 -37.82
N LEU A 7 15.73 -46.27 -38.34
CA LEU A 7 16.09 -44.93 -37.85
C LEU A 7 15.12 -44.60 -36.70
N ALA A 8 15.63 -44.63 -35.50
CA ALA A 8 14.91 -44.13 -34.32
C ALA A 8 14.92 -42.60 -34.35
N PHE A 9 13.73 -42.01 -34.58
CA PHE A 9 13.53 -40.56 -34.55
C PHE A 9 13.30 -40.16 -33.07
N LEU A 10 14.37 -39.66 -32.40
CA LEU A 10 14.29 -39.08 -31.07
C LEU A 10 13.68 -37.68 -31.16
N LEU A 11 12.39 -37.56 -30.87
CA LEU A 11 11.71 -36.27 -30.66
C LEU A 11 12.17 -35.65 -29.30
N PHE A 12 13.11 -34.75 -29.39
CA PHE A 12 13.44 -33.88 -28.24
C PHE A 12 12.27 -32.90 -28.03
N PHE A 13 11.41 -33.18 -27.06
CA PHE A 13 10.50 -32.20 -26.52
C PHE A 13 11.31 -31.19 -25.68
N THR A 14 11.75 -30.10 -26.29
CA THR A 14 12.25 -28.95 -25.54
C THR A 14 11.06 -28.22 -24.91
N GLY A 15 10.73 -28.59 -23.68
CA GLY A 15 9.82 -27.81 -22.86
C GLY A 15 10.44 -26.44 -22.59
N LEU A 16 9.97 -25.41 -23.31
CA LEU A 16 10.26 -24.02 -22.98
C LEU A 16 9.68 -23.75 -21.58
N PRO A 17 10.48 -23.20 -20.63
CA PRO A 17 9.91 -22.73 -19.39
C PRO A 17 8.95 -21.59 -19.74
N GLN A 18 7.67 -21.77 -19.46
CA GLN A 18 6.72 -20.67 -19.46
C GLN A 18 7.17 -19.74 -18.34
N GLN A 19 7.77 -18.61 -18.71
CA GLN A 19 7.92 -17.49 -17.80
C GLN A 19 6.49 -17.02 -17.49
N VAL A 20 6.04 -17.34 -16.30
CA VAL A 20 4.85 -16.72 -15.73
C VAL A 20 5.26 -15.27 -15.48
N ASP A 21 4.85 -14.37 -16.37
CA ASP A 21 4.96 -12.94 -16.15
C ASP A 21 4.15 -12.60 -14.90
N ALA A 22 4.85 -12.42 -13.79
CA ALA A 22 4.30 -11.92 -12.54
C ALA A 22 4.04 -10.40 -12.62
N ASN A 23 3.40 -9.95 -13.70
CA ASN A 23 2.80 -8.64 -13.84
C ASN A 23 1.29 -8.77 -13.60
N ALA A 24 0.91 -9.24 -12.43
CA ALA A 24 -0.40 -8.90 -11.91
C ALA A 24 -0.31 -7.38 -11.62
N ASN A 25 -0.97 -6.57 -12.42
CA ASN A 25 -1.27 -5.18 -12.12
C ASN A 25 -2.03 -5.18 -10.80
N ASP A 26 -1.31 -5.00 -9.70
CA ASP A 26 -1.89 -4.94 -8.35
C ASP A 26 -2.58 -3.58 -8.20
N LYS A 27 -3.73 -3.43 -8.89
CA LYS A 27 -4.59 -2.27 -8.67
C LYS A 27 -5.31 -2.46 -7.36
N ILE A 28 -4.98 -1.64 -6.37
CA ILE A 28 -5.63 -1.60 -5.07
C ILE A 28 -6.39 -0.28 -4.97
N VAL A 29 -7.70 -0.35 -4.80
CA VAL A 29 -8.55 0.80 -4.48
C VAL A 29 -9.42 0.39 -3.31
N CYS A 30 -9.15 0.95 -2.15
CA CYS A 30 -9.88 0.61 -0.93
C CYS A 30 -9.89 1.76 0.07
N GLU A 31 -10.83 1.73 0.99
CA GLU A 31 -11.02 2.73 2.03
C GLU A 31 -11.02 2.09 3.42
N ALA A 32 -10.29 2.70 4.36
CA ALA A 32 -10.23 2.27 5.75
C ALA A 32 -10.59 3.41 6.70
N LYS A 33 -11.39 3.13 7.71
CA LYS A 33 -11.62 4.03 8.84
C LYS A 33 -10.69 3.66 9.97
N HIS A 34 -9.94 4.63 10.46
CA HIS A 34 -8.96 4.42 11.52
C HIS A 34 -9.18 5.39 12.67
N SER A 35 -9.07 4.88 13.88
CA SER A 35 -9.10 5.68 15.10
C SER A 35 -7.85 5.38 15.94
N LEU A 36 -7.11 6.42 16.27
CA LEU A 36 -5.94 6.36 17.14
C LEU A 36 -6.24 7.14 18.42
N TYR A 37 -5.90 6.56 19.56
CA TYR A 37 -6.02 7.22 20.87
C TYR A 37 -4.67 7.14 21.58
N HIS A 38 -4.15 8.30 21.98
CA HIS A 38 -2.89 8.39 22.72
C HIS A 38 -2.99 9.47 23.79
N GLY A 39 -3.29 9.06 25.01
CA GLY A 39 -3.56 9.99 26.12
C GLY A 39 -4.78 10.88 25.81
N GLN A 40 -4.58 12.20 25.81
CA GLN A 40 -5.61 13.16 25.49
C GLN A 40 -5.75 13.44 23.97
N PHE A 41 -4.85 12.89 23.18
CA PHE A 41 -4.87 13.04 21.74
C PHE A 41 -5.65 11.88 21.08
N ALA A 42 -6.53 12.23 20.16
CA ALA A 42 -7.29 11.27 19.37
C ALA A 42 -7.36 11.70 17.91
N ILE A 43 -7.22 10.73 17.00
CA ILE A 43 -7.48 10.89 15.57
C ILE A 43 -8.62 9.97 15.19
N LYS A 44 -9.56 10.49 14.37
CA LYS A 44 -10.54 9.70 13.62
C LYS A 44 -10.48 10.13 12.17
N ALA A 45 -9.99 9.26 11.31
CA ALA A 45 -9.79 9.58 9.91
C ALA A 45 -10.11 8.42 8.99
N THR A 46 -10.49 8.75 7.78
CA THR A 46 -10.64 7.85 6.65
C THR A 46 -9.38 7.93 5.79
N TYR A 47 -8.86 6.77 5.43
CA TYR A 47 -7.71 6.60 4.56
C TYR A 47 -8.16 5.87 3.31
N ARG A 48 -8.10 6.55 2.16
CA ARG A 48 -8.37 5.92 0.86
C ARG A 48 -7.06 5.65 0.15
N PHE A 49 -6.80 4.39 -0.12
CA PHE A 49 -5.61 3.91 -0.83
C PHE A 49 -5.97 3.70 -2.30
N ILE A 50 -5.21 4.30 -3.18
CA ILE A 50 -5.30 4.11 -4.63
C ILE A 50 -3.90 3.79 -5.11
N MET A 51 -3.68 2.54 -5.54
CA MET A 51 -2.37 2.05 -5.98
C MET A 51 -2.52 1.41 -7.36
N ASN A 52 -1.64 1.75 -8.28
CA ASN A 52 -1.56 1.17 -9.61
C ASN A 52 -0.18 1.44 -10.22
N ASP A 53 0.36 0.49 -10.97
CA ASP A 53 1.59 0.65 -11.76
C ASP A 53 2.78 1.25 -10.98
N ASN A 54 3.08 0.68 -9.80
CA ASN A 54 4.17 1.10 -8.91
C ASN A 54 4.05 2.53 -8.33
N SER A 55 2.89 3.16 -8.48
CA SER A 55 2.59 4.49 -7.91
C SER A 55 1.24 4.49 -7.20
N GLY A 56 1.04 5.47 -6.33
CA GLY A 56 -0.23 5.59 -5.64
C GLY A 56 -0.41 6.90 -4.92
N VAL A 57 -1.59 7.04 -4.35
CA VAL A 57 -1.94 8.14 -3.46
C VAL A 57 -2.75 7.60 -2.28
N ILE A 58 -2.48 8.15 -1.10
CA ILE A 58 -3.30 7.97 0.09
C ILE A 58 -3.97 9.30 0.38
N LEU A 59 -5.32 9.30 0.33
CA LEU A 59 -6.13 10.46 0.74
C LEU A 59 -6.51 10.27 2.21
N ILE A 60 -6.23 11.28 3.04
CA ILE A 60 -6.49 11.25 4.48
C ILE A 60 -7.44 12.38 4.83
N ASN A 61 -8.64 12.04 5.31
CA ASN A 61 -9.64 13.01 5.71
C ASN A 61 -10.21 12.64 7.08
N GLY A 62 -10.29 13.61 7.98
CA GLY A 62 -10.80 13.33 9.31
C GLY A 62 -10.65 14.48 10.27
N THR A 63 -10.60 14.12 11.55
CA THR A 63 -10.44 15.07 12.66
C THR A 63 -9.43 14.55 13.68
N ALA A 64 -8.73 15.49 14.31
CA ALA A 64 -7.94 15.21 15.51
C ALA A 64 -8.47 16.03 16.67
N HIS A 65 -8.25 15.56 17.89
CA HIS A 65 -8.63 16.21 19.13
C HIS A 65 -7.46 16.19 20.10
N LEU A 66 -7.22 17.29 20.79
CA LEU A 66 -6.31 17.33 21.93
C LEU A 66 -7.04 18.00 23.10
N GLY A 67 -7.56 17.17 24.02
CA GLY A 67 -8.50 17.64 25.03
C GLY A 67 -9.72 18.29 24.37
N PRO A 68 -10.03 19.58 24.67
CA PRO A 68 -11.17 20.30 24.08
C PRO A 68 -10.92 20.81 22.65
N GLU A 69 -9.65 20.85 22.21
CA GLU A 69 -9.28 21.38 20.90
C GLU A 69 -9.58 20.41 19.79
N ARG A 70 -10.04 20.92 18.65
CA ARG A 70 -10.39 20.14 17.46
C ARG A 70 -9.67 20.68 16.24
N TYR A 71 -9.19 19.74 15.42
CA TYR A 71 -8.45 20.02 14.19
C TYR A 71 -9.05 19.23 13.05
N ALA A 72 -9.13 19.84 11.87
CA ALA A 72 -9.43 19.13 10.64
C ALA A 72 -8.14 18.50 10.07
N ILE A 73 -8.27 17.35 9.45
CA ILE A 73 -7.21 16.64 8.71
C ILE A 73 -7.69 16.48 7.27
N SER A 74 -6.88 16.97 6.31
CA SER A 74 -7.14 16.77 4.89
C SER A 74 -5.81 16.80 4.13
N ARG A 75 -5.29 15.62 3.80
CA ARG A 75 -3.95 15.42 3.20
C ARG A 75 -3.97 14.42 2.08
N GLU A 76 -3.05 14.59 1.14
CA GLU A 76 -2.78 13.66 0.06
C GLU A 76 -1.30 13.29 0.07
N VAL A 77 -1.01 12.01 0.11
CA VAL A 77 0.36 11.50 0.09
C VAL A 77 0.55 10.71 -1.21
N TYR A 78 1.24 11.31 -2.16
CA TYR A 78 1.64 10.66 -3.41
C TYR A 78 2.92 9.88 -3.18
N PHE A 79 2.99 8.66 -3.68
CA PHE A 79 4.14 7.78 -3.45
C PHE A 79 4.40 6.86 -4.64
N ASN A 80 5.64 6.40 -4.73
CA ASN A 80 6.00 5.23 -5.52
C ASN A 80 6.15 4.03 -4.59
N TYR A 81 5.91 2.83 -5.09
CA TYR A 81 6.11 1.62 -4.31
C TYR A 81 6.82 0.53 -5.11
N LYS A 82 7.45 -0.38 -4.37
CA LYS A 82 8.03 -1.62 -4.89
C LYS A 82 7.54 -2.77 -4.04
N ARG A 83 7.02 -3.80 -4.67
CA ARG A 83 6.76 -5.08 -4.02
C ARG A 83 8.10 -5.78 -3.82
N GLN A 84 8.47 -6.04 -2.58
CA GLN A 84 9.76 -6.65 -2.22
C GLN A 84 9.69 -8.17 -2.27
N SER A 85 8.71 -8.75 -1.56
CA SER A 85 8.42 -10.18 -1.59
C SER A 85 7.01 -10.44 -1.06
N GLY A 86 6.27 -11.37 -1.68
CA GLY A 86 4.92 -11.69 -1.22
C GLY A 86 4.04 -10.44 -1.08
N ASP A 87 3.60 -10.16 0.13
CA ASP A 87 2.70 -9.04 0.47
C ASP A 87 3.43 -7.82 1.06
N ASP A 88 4.77 -7.80 0.97
CA ASP A 88 5.61 -6.71 1.48
C ASP A 88 5.84 -5.63 0.41
N TYR A 89 5.40 -4.41 0.73
CA TYR A 89 5.48 -3.24 -0.14
C TYR A 89 6.31 -2.14 0.52
N LEU A 90 7.40 -1.74 -0.14
CA LEU A 90 8.18 -0.57 0.25
C LEU A 90 7.66 0.66 -0.50
N LEU A 91 7.04 1.58 0.23
CA LEU A 91 6.55 2.85 -0.26
C LEU A 91 7.60 3.94 -0.05
N THR A 92 7.67 4.88 -1.00
CA THR A 92 8.50 6.09 -0.88
C THR A 92 7.66 7.30 -1.26
N SER A 93 7.43 8.20 -0.29
CA SER A 93 6.65 9.43 -0.52
C SER A 93 7.35 10.33 -1.54
N GLN A 94 6.59 10.83 -2.51
CA GLN A 94 7.06 11.70 -3.59
C GLN A 94 6.63 13.15 -3.36
N ARG A 95 5.40 13.33 -2.92
CA ARG A 95 4.80 14.62 -2.62
C ARG A 95 3.76 14.45 -1.52
N VAL A 96 3.76 15.38 -0.59
CA VAL A 96 2.72 15.49 0.44
C VAL A 96 2.02 16.83 0.25
N TYR A 97 0.72 16.78 -0.01
CA TYR A 97 -0.12 17.97 -0.12
C TYR A 97 -1.02 18.08 1.11
N THR A 98 -0.94 19.21 1.79
CA THR A 98 -1.82 19.56 2.90
C THR A 98 -2.83 20.57 2.41
N ASN A 99 -4.11 20.20 2.43
CA ASN A 99 -5.19 21.07 2.00
C ASN A 99 -5.29 22.28 2.94
N PRO A 100 -5.65 23.49 2.46
CA PRO A 100 -5.84 24.68 3.31
C PRO A 100 -6.85 24.52 4.46
N ILE A 101 -7.76 23.56 4.37
CA ILE A 101 -8.70 23.23 5.46
C ILE A 101 -8.08 22.38 6.57
N ASP A 102 -6.92 21.77 6.35
CA ASP A 102 -6.19 21.02 7.39
C ASP A 102 -5.65 22.01 8.43
N THR A 103 -6.09 21.85 9.66
CA THR A 103 -5.71 22.71 10.78
C THR A 103 -4.89 21.99 11.83
N LEU A 104 -4.49 20.72 11.58
CA LEU A 104 -3.67 19.96 12.50
C LEU A 104 -2.27 20.58 12.61
N PRO A 105 -1.85 21.08 13.80
CA PRO A 105 -0.53 21.65 13.98
C PRO A 105 0.59 20.68 13.59
N GLU A 106 1.60 21.19 12.90
CA GLU A 106 2.73 20.39 12.40
C GLU A 106 3.43 19.58 13.52
N LEU A 107 3.60 20.17 14.70
CA LEU A 107 4.20 19.49 15.85
C LEU A 107 3.37 18.29 16.31
N LEU A 108 2.05 18.42 16.36
CA LEU A 108 1.16 17.32 16.70
C LEU A 108 1.18 16.23 15.61
N ALA A 109 1.18 16.65 14.36
CA ALA A 109 1.30 15.71 13.25
C ALA A 109 2.60 14.90 13.35
N GLN A 110 3.74 15.54 13.62
CA GLN A 110 5.05 14.87 13.74
C GLN A 110 5.12 13.89 14.92
N GLN A 111 4.36 14.11 15.97
CA GLN A 111 4.32 13.22 17.13
C GLN A 111 3.50 11.94 16.91
N HIS A 112 2.53 11.99 15.98
CA HIS A 112 1.53 10.93 15.85
C HIS A 112 1.49 10.25 14.48
N TYR A 113 2.12 10.83 13.46
CA TYR A 113 2.23 10.25 12.13
C TYR A 113 3.66 9.84 11.80
N PRO A 114 3.86 8.69 11.15
CA PRO A 114 5.13 8.38 10.50
C PRO A 114 5.52 9.50 9.50
N SER A 115 6.82 9.77 9.40
CA SER A 115 7.33 10.84 8.55
C SER A 115 6.95 10.70 7.07
N PHE A 116 6.64 9.49 6.61
CA PHE A 116 6.12 9.20 5.27
C PHE A 116 4.84 9.98 4.95
N PHE A 117 3.95 10.18 5.93
CA PHE A 117 2.70 10.92 5.75
C PHE A 117 2.86 12.44 5.83
N LEU A 118 4.07 12.92 6.15
CA LEU A 118 4.32 14.32 6.44
C LEU A 118 5.36 14.96 5.53
N LYS A 119 6.29 14.16 4.98
CA LYS A 119 7.46 14.67 4.25
C LYS A 119 7.73 13.81 3.01
N GLU A 120 8.32 14.45 2.01
CA GLU A 120 8.80 13.81 0.80
C GLU A 120 10.05 12.95 1.06
N ASN A 121 10.30 11.99 0.16
CA ASN A 121 11.46 11.09 0.19
C ASN A 121 11.58 10.27 1.48
N LYS A 122 10.45 9.96 2.12
CA LYS A 122 10.39 9.07 3.28
C LYS A 122 9.87 7.70 2.88
N LYS A 123 10.43 6.69 3.52
CA LYS A 123 10.09 5.28 3.26
C LYS A 123 9.15 4.75 4.32
N LEU A 124 8.25 3.86 3.93
CA LEU A 124 7.36 3.14 4.81
C LEU A 124 7.13 1.72 4.24
N ASN A 125 7.25 0.70 5.08
CA ASN A 125 6.90 -0.66 4.71
C ASN A 125 5.49 -0.98 5.17
N PHE A 126 4.67 -1.46 4.24
CA PHE A 126 3.38 -2.06 4.52
C PHE A 126 3.36 -3.54 4.10
N LEU A 127 2.76 -4.37 4.95
CA LEU A 127 2.27 -5.68 4.54
C LEU A 127 0.82 -5.50 4.09
N ILE A 128 0.51 -5.82 2.84
CA ILE A 128 -0.84 -5.67 2.26
C ILE A 128 -1.36 -7.06 1.93
N ASN A 129 -2.16 -7.61 2.82
CA ASN A 129 -2.74 -8.95 2.69
C ASN A 129 -4.15 -8.86 2.13
N SER A 130 -4.42 -9.55 1.03
CA SER A 130 -5.78 -9.69 0.50
C SER A 130 -6.62 -10.58 1.44
N VAL A 131 -7.80 -10.10 1.81
CA VAL A 131 -8.80 -10.86 2.57
C VAL A 131 -9.75 -11.58 1.63
N ASN A 132 -10.10 -10.90 0.54
CA ASN A 132 -10.94 -11.39 -0.55
C ASN A 132 -10.54 -10.66 -1.85
N GLN A 133 -11.41 -10.63 -2.86
CA GLN A 133 -11.10 -10.01 -4.15
C GLN A 133 -10.90 -8.49 -4.09
N THR A 134 -11.46 -7.83 -3.09
CA THR A 134 -11.50 -6.36 -3.00
C THR A 134 -10.96 -5.80 -1.69
N ASP A 135 -11.04 -6.57 -0.60
CA ASP A 135 -10.69 -6.09 0.74
C ASP A 135 -9.27 -6.50 1.13
N TYR A 136 -8.62 -5.66 1.93
CA TYR A 136 -7.24 -5.84 2.35
C TYR A 136 -7.05 -5.57 3.83
N ILE A 137 -6.12 -6.28 4.45
CA ILE A 137 -5.53 -5.89 5.73
C ILE A 137 -4.18 -5.26 5.43
N ILE A 138 -4.03 -3.99 5.82
CA ILE A 138 -2.78 -3.26 5.70
C ILE A 138 -2.14 -3.18 7.09
N SER A 139 -0.95 -3.74 7.21
CA SER A 139 -0.21 -3.81 8.46
C SER A 139 1.06 -2.97 8.38
N PHE A 140 1.41 -2.32 9.48
CA PHE A 140 2.68 -1.65 9.66
C PHE A 140 3.57 -2.49 10.59
N VAL A 141 4.74 -2.87 10.11
CA VAL A 141 5.64 -3.86 10.74
C VAL A 141 4.92 -5.20 10.94
N SER A 142 4.35 -5.61 11.89
CA SER A 142 3.56 -6.84 12.09
C SER A 142 2.21 -6.56 12.76
N THR A 143 1.86 -5.26 12.88
CA THR A 143 0.63 -4.84 13.54
C THR A 143 -0.40 -4.45 12.50
N PRO A 144 -1.55 -5.12 12.43
CA PRO A 144 -2.67 -4.70 11.58
C PRO A 144 -3.08 -3.27 11.94
N LEU A 145 -3.10 -2.39 10.95
CA LEU A 145 -3.40 -0.98 11.14
C LEU A 145 -4.73 -0.61 10.50
N PHE A 146 -4.98 -1.13 9.29
CA PHE A 146 -6.18 -0.82 8.53
C PHE A 146 -6.87 -2.09 8.06
N TYR A 147 -8.18 -2.17 8.24
CA TYR A 147 -9.05 -3.00 7.42
C TYR A 147 -9.58 -2.13 6.30
N CYS A 148 -9.15 -2.40 5.09
CA CYS A 148 -9.38 -1.60 3.91
C CYS A 148 -10.44 -2.27 3.04
N ASN A 149 -11.64 -1.67 2.99
CA ASN A 149 -12.74 -2.17 2.18
C ASN A 149 -12.56 -1.72 0.74
N GLY A 150 -12.61 -2.64 -0.19
CA GLY A 150 -12.54 -2.36 -1.62
C GLY A 150 -13.82 -1.72 -2.17
N GLU A 151 -13.69 -1.09 -3.32
CA GLU A 151 -14.77 -0.49 -4.09
C GLU A 151 -15.11 -1.33 -5.32
#